data_e0498292ad369e67fb4eb4013529ba97
#
_entry.id   e0498292ad369e67fb4eb4013529ba97
#
_cell.length_a   1.000
_cell.length_b   1.000
_cell.length_c   1.000
_cell.angle_alpha   90.00
_cell.angle_beta   90.00
_cell.angle_gamma   90.00
#
_symmetry.space_group_name_H-M   'P 1'
#
loop_
_entity.id
_entity.type
_entity.pdbx_description
1 polymer ?
#
loop_
_entity_poly.entity_id
_entity_poly.type
_entity_poly.pdbx_seq_one_letter_code
_entity_poly.pdbx_strand_id
1 'polypeptide(L)'
;VMMVLIFMNPETPFWLILFLCVLAGIGVSAAQALPWAIIPDAIEWEEWQTGERNEGMFYSLITLMGKVGMAIAQPAGLLILQLTGFKEGQGVVQSPSALLGVRLVMGPLPALLLFSGILMAIFYPLTRKQHHEIVEALRKRREERRVKRAEKKPLPGVEEPIL
;
A
#
# COMPACT_ATOMS: atom_id res chain seq x y z
N VAL A 1 -8.28 6.75 -16.09
CA VAL A 1 -9.08 5.57 -16.49
C VAL A 1 -10.35 5.47 -15.66
N MET A 2 -10.28 5.45 -14.31
CA MET A 2 -11.45 5.33 -13.43
C MET A 2 -12.52 6.39 -13.70
N MET A 3 -12.15 7.66 -13.95
CA MET A 3 -13.07 8.72 -14.32
C MET A 3 -13.74 8.50 -15.67
N VAL A 4 -13.07 7.84 -16.62
CA VAL A 4 -13.62 7.58 -17.96
C VAL A 4 -14.77 6.57 -17.92
N LEU A 5 -14.76 5.64 -16.96
CA LEU A 5 -15.83 4.65 -16.79
C LEU A 5 -17.21 5.27 -16.53
N ILE A 6 -17.26 6.51 -16.02
CA ILE A 6 -18.53 7.23 -15.79
C ILE A 6 -19.25 7.54 -17.11
N PHE A 7 -18.48 7.82 -18.17
CA PHE A 7 -19.01 8.23 -19.48
C PHE A 7 -19.33 7.06 -20.41
N MET A 8 -19.14 5.81 -19.93
CA MET A 8 -19.43 4.65 -20.76
C MET A 8 -20.93 4.42 -20.91
N ASN A 9 -21.36 4.29 -22.15
CA ASN A 9 -22.72 3.97 -22.56
C ASN A 9 -22.80 2.53 -23.08
N PRO A 10 -24.00 1.92 -23.14
CA PRO A 10 -24.17 0.58 -23.70
C PRO A 10 -23.68 0.39 -25.13
N GLU A 11 -23.54 1.49 -25.88
CA GLU A 11 -23.05 1.49 -27.27
C GLU A 11 -21.51 1.52 -27.36
N THR A 12 -20.81 1.61 -26.23
CA THR A 12 -19.34 1.65 -26.21
C THR A 12 -18.77 0.35 -26.74
N PRO A 13 -17.84 0.36 -27.72
CA PRO A 13 -17.30 -0.85 -28.31
C PRO A 13 -16.53 -1.67 -27.26
N PHE A 14 -16.77 -2.97 -27.25
CA PHE A 14 -16.22 -3.91 -26.25
C PHE A 14 -14.69 -3.86 -26.12
N TRP A 15 -13.97 -3.70 -27.23
CA TRP A 15 -12.51 -3.60 -27.22
C TRP A 15 -12.00 -2.38 -26.43
N LEU A 16 -12.72 -1.26 -26.45
CA LEU A 16 -12.36 -0.06 -25.70
C LEU A 16 -12.53 -0.31 -24.19
N ILE A 17 -13.61 -1.01 -23.80
CA ILE A 17 -13.85 -1.40 -22.41
C ILE A 17 -12.68 -2.28 -21.93
N LEU A 18 -12.32 -3.28 -22.72
CA LEU A 18 -11.25 -4.20 -22.41
C LEU A 18 -9.90 -3.49 -22.27
N PHE A 19 -9.58 -2.57 -23.16
CA PHE A 19 -8.38 -1.75 -23.11
C PHE A 19 -8.31 -0.89 -21.82
N LEU A 20 -9.42 -0.23 -21.47
CA LEU A 20 -9.52 0.56 -20.26
C LEU A 20 -9.42 -0.30 -18.99
N CYS A 21 -9.98 -1.51 -18.99
CA CYS A 21 -9.84 -2.45 -17.87
C CYS A 21 -8.39 -2.88 -17.66
N VAL A 22 -7.65 -3.16 -18.73
CA VAL A 22 -6.22 -3.50 -18.66
C VAL A 22 -5.42 -2.34 -18.07
N LEU A 23 -5.65 -1.12 -18.57
CA LEU A 23 -4.99 0.08 -18.02
C LEU A 23 -5.33 0.31 -16.55
N ALA A 24 -6.60 0.12 -16.17
CA ALA A 24 -7.02 0.20 -14.77
C ALA A 24 -6.31 -0.85 -13.91
N GLY A 25 -6.22 -2.09 -14.40
CA GLY A 25 -5.54 -3.19 -13.73
C GLY A 25 -4.07 -2.89 -13.43
N ILE A 26 -3.34 -2.33 -14.40
CA ILE A 26 -1.94 -1.90 -14.22
C ILE A 26 -1.85 -0.84 -13.11
N GLY A 27 -2.74 0.17 -13.12
CA GLY A 27 -2.75 1.21 -12.09
C GLY A 27 -3.05 0.68 -10.68
N VAL A 28 -4.03 -0.20 -10.54
CA VAL A 28 -4.39 -0.84 -9.27
C VAL A 28 -3.26 -1.73 -8.76
N SER A 29 -2.63 -2.48 -9.64
CA SER A 29 -1.47 -3.33 -9.32
C SER A 29 -0.31 -2.52 -8.75
N ALA A 30 0.04 -1.41 -9.38
CA ALA A 30 1.05 -0.49 -8.88
C ALA A 30 0.67 0.09 -7.51
N ALA A 31 -0.57 0.52 -7.32
CA ALA A 31 -1.04 1.08 -6.05
C ALA A 31 -0.99 0.07 -4.90
N GLN A 32 -1.16 -1.23 -5.18
CA GLN A 32 -1.02 -2.29 -4.18
C GLN A 32 0.44 -2.65 -3.88
N ALA A 33 1.32 -2.63 -4.87
CA ALA A 33 2.73 -3.00 -4.72
C ALA A 33 3.57 -1.92 -4.02
N LEU A 34 3.28 -0.63 -4.27
CA LEU A 34 4.06 0.49 -3.75
C LEU A 34 4.19 0.54 -2.22
N PRO A 35 3.12 0.37 -1.41
CA PRO A 35 3.26 0.38 0.04
C PRO A 35 4.24 -0.69 0.55
N TRP A 36 4.19 -1.90 -0.01
CA TRP A 36 5.08 -2.99 0.36
C TRP A 36 6.54 -2.73 -0.03
N ALA A 37 6.77 -2.01 -1.12
CA ALA A 37 8.10 -1.63 -1.56
C ALA A 37 8.74 -0.54 -0.67
N ILE A 38 7.93 0.33 -0.05
CA ILE A 38 8.41 1.44 0.78
C ILE A 38 8.71 1.01 2.24
N ILE A 39 8.09 -0.08 2.71
CA ILE A 39 8.29 -0.55 4.10
C ILE A 39 9.76 -0.78 4.46
N PRO A 40 10.57 -1.50 3.66
CA PRO A 40 11.97 -1.70 3.97
C PRO A 40 12.74 -0.39 4.15
N ASP A 41 12.45 0.62 3.30
CA ASP A 41 13.09 1.94 3.37
C ASP A 41 12.74 2.66 4.68
N ALA A 42 11.48 2.55 5.12
CA ALA A 42 11.03 3.13 6.39
C ALA A 42 11.67 2.44 7.61
N ILE A 43 11.84 1.11 7.55
CA ILE A 43 12.51 0.33 8.59
C ILE A 43 14.00 0.72 8.69
N GLU A 44 14.66 0.92 7.55
CA GLU A 44 16.06 1.35 7.52
C GLU A 44 16.24 2.77 8.06
N TRP A 45 15.30 3.66 7.77
CA TRP A 45 15.27 5.00 8.34
C TRP A 45 15.13 4.97 9.87
N GLU A 46 14.21 4.16 10.40
CA GLU A 46 14.02 4.00 11.85
C GLU A 46 15.27 3.39 12.51
N GLU A 47 15.84 2.32 11.94
CA GLU A 47 17.07 1.69 12.45
C GLU A 47 18.23 2.70 12.49
N TRP A 48 18.30 3.61 11.51
CA TRP A 48 19.32 4.66 11.51
C TRP A 48 19.14 5.65 12.66
N GLN A 49 17.90 6.01 12.99
CA GLN A 49 17.59 6.96 14.06
C GLN A 49 17.67 6.35 15.46
N THR A 50 17.05 5.18 15.64
CA THR A 50 16.92 4.55 16.99
C THR A 50 18.01 3.56 17.29
N GLY A 51 18.66 3.01 16.28
CA GLY A 51 19.62 1.92 16.40
C GLY A 51 18.99 0.54 16.62
N GLU A 52 17.66 0.45 16.64
CA GLU A 52 16.87 -0.75 16.78
C GLU A 52 16.12 -1.07 15.48
N ARG A 53 15.93 -2.34 15.17
CA ARG A 53 15.27 -2.80 13.95
C ARG A 53 13.93 -3.44 14.30
N ASN A 54 12.84 -2.70 14.12
CA ASN A 54 11.49 -3.10 14.50
C ASN A 54 10.63 -3.53 13.30
N GLU A 55 11.12 -4.47 12.48
CA GLU A 55 10.42 -4.93 11.26
C GLU A 55 8.98 -5.38 11.55
N GLY A 56 8.79 -6.17 12.61
CA GLY A 56 7.48 -6.70 12.97
C GLY A 56 6.44 -5.61 13.25
N MET A 57 6.84 -4.49 13.83
CA MET A 57 5.97 -3.36 14.12
C MET A 57 5.47 -2.71 12.81
N PHE A 58 6.36 -2.46 11.84
CA PHE A 58 5.97 -1.85 10.57
C PHE A 58 5.04 -2.74 9.77
N TYR A 59 5.35 -4.04 9.64
CA TYR A 59 4.49 -4.97 8.92
C TYR A 59 3.13 -5.18 9.59
N SER A 60 3.08 -5.20 10.92
CA SER A 60 1.81 -5.31 11.65
C SER A 60 0.97 -4.04 11.50
N LEU A 61 1.60 -2.87 11.54
CA LEU A 61 0.90 -1.59 11.40
C LEU A 61 0.28 -1.45 10.00
N ILE A 62 1.02 -1.74 8.93
CA ILE A 62 0.47 -1.64 7.57
C ILE A 62 -0.64 -2.66 7.33
N THR A 63 -0.50 -3.86 7.87
CA THR A 63 -1.54 -4.88 7.79
C THR A 63 -2.80 -4.46 8.55
N LEU A 64 -2.64 -3.87 9.74
CA LEU A 64 -3.74 -3.33 10.52
C LEU A 64 -4.45 -2.21 9.78
N MET A 65 -3.70 -1.23 9.25
CA MET A 65 -4.26 -0.13 8.46
C MET A 65 -5.02 -0.63 7.24
N GLY A 66 -4.49 -1.65 6.54
CA GLY A 66 -5.18 -2.29 5.41
C GLY A 66 -6.50 -2.93 5.83
N LYS A 67 -6.54 -3.66 6.94
CA LYS A 67 -7.77 -4.28 7.47
C LYS A 67 -8.79 -3.25 7.92
N VAL A 68 -8.37 -2.20 8.61
CA VAL A 68 -9.24 -1.08 9.02
C VAL A 68 -9.80 -0.38 7.79
N GLY A 69 -8.96 -0.12 6.78
CA GLY A 69 -9.40 0.47 5.52
C GLY A 69 -10.47 -0.36 4.81
N MET A 70 -10.28 -1.69 4.72
CA MET A 70 -11.29 -2.59 4.15
C MET A 70 -12.58 -2.63 4.98
N ALA A 71 -12.48 -2.66 6.30
CA ALA A 71 -13.63 -2.68 7.20
C ALA A 71 -14.50 -1.43 7.06
N ILE A 72 -13.93 -0.30 6.66
CA ILE A 72 -14.66 0.95 6.42
C ILE A 72 -15.14 1.02 4.96
N ALA A 73 -14.30 0.68 4.01
CA ALA A 73 -14.58 0.87 2.58
C ALA A 73 -15.73 -0.03 2.08
N GLN A 74 -15.80 -1.28 2.52
CA GLN A 74 -16.85 -2.21 2.10
C GLN A 74 -18.25 -1.76 2.53
N PRO A 75 -18.52 -1.48 3.83
CA PRO A 75 -19.83 -0.98 4.25
C PRO A 75 -20.17 0.38 3.64
N ALA A 76 -19.20 1.28 3.48
CA ALA A 76 -19.42 2.57 2.85
C ALA A 76 -19.86 2.44 1.39
N GLY A 77 -19.23 1.55 0.62
CA GLY A 77 -19.65 1.25 -0.75
C GLY A 77 -21.06 0.69 -0.83
N LEU A 78 -21.40 -0.29 0.03
CA LEU A 78 -22.73 -0.87 0.10
C LEU A 78 -23.79 0.15 0.52
N LEU A 79 -23.47 1.02 1.47
CA LEU A 79 -24.37 2.10 1.91
C LEU A 79 -24.70 3.06 0.76
N ILE A 80 -23.72 3.46 -0.04
CA ILE A 80 -23.95 4.31 -1.20
C ILE A 80 -24.88 3.62 -2.20
N LEU A 81 -24.67 2.32 -2.48
CA LEU A 81 -25.52 1.55 -3.37
C LEU A 81 -26.94 1.44 -2.83
N GLN A 82 -27.11 1.20 -1.54
CA GLN A 82 -28.42 1.13 -0.87
C GLN A 82 -29.15 2.48 -0.94
N LEU A 83 -28.47 3.59 -0.63
CA LEU A 83 -29.05 4.94 -0.67
C LEU A 83 -29.44 5.35 -2.09
N THR A 84 -28.75 4.86 -3.13
CA THR A 84 -29.09 5.12 -4.53
C THR A 84 -30.16 4.20 -5.07
N GLY A 85 -30.68 3.27 -4.24
CA GLY A 85 -31.78 2.37 -4.61
C GLY A 85 -31.36 1.22 -5.51
N PHE A 86 -30.11 0.77 -5.41
CA PHE A 86 -29.63 -0.43 -6.08
C PHE A 86 -30.39 -1.66 -5.63
N LYS A 87 -30.91 -2.45 -6.54
CA LYS A 87 -31.66 -3.68 -6.27
C LYS A 87 -30.85 -4.89 -6.72
N GLU A 88 -30.63 -5.83 -5.79
CA GLU A 88 -30.01 -7.10 -6.10
C GLU A 88 -30.99 -8.03 -6.83
N GLY A 89 -30.52 -8.76 -7.84
CA GLY A 89 -31.29 -9.78 -8.54
C GLY A 89 -30.96 -9.88 -10.02
N GLN A 90 -31.11 -11.12 -10.57
CA GLN A 90 -30.90 -11.32 -12.01
C GLN A 90 -32.10 -10.75 -12.80
N GLY A 91 -31.81 -9.95 -13.84
CA GLY A 91 -32.83 -9.37 -14.71
C GLY A 91 -33.56 -8.14 -14.15
N VAL A 92 -33.14 -7.60 -13.01
CA VAL A 92 -33.74 -6.38 -12.46
C VAL A 92 -33.25 -5.17 -13.22
N VAL A 93 -34.19 -4.41 -13.80
CA VAL A 93 -33.86 -3.12 -14.43
C VAL A 93 -33.56 -2.12 -13.34
N GLN A 94 -32.32 -1.61 -13.35
CA GLN A 94 -31.86 -0.64 -12.36
C GLN A 94 -32.39 0.76 -12.67
N SER A 95 -32.68 1.51 -11.62
CA SER A 95 -33.05 2.92 -11.76
C SER A 95 -31.86 3.77 -12.19
N PRO A 96 -32.09 4.93 -12.85
CA PRO A 96 -30.99 5.84 -13.20
C PRO A 96 -30.14 6.28 -11.99
N SER A 97 -30.78 6.45 -10.82
CA SER A 97 -30.09 6.76 -9.56
C SER A 97 -29.19 5.62 -9.09
N ALA A 98 -29.63 4.37 -9.20
CA ALA A 98 -28.82 3.21 -8.86
C ALA A 98 -27.59 3.08 -9.77
N LEU A 99 -27.74 3.33 -11.07
CA LEU A 99 -26.63 3.37 -12.03
C LEU A 99 -25.63 4.47 -11.69
N LEU A 100 -26.09 5.64 -11.26
CA LEU A 100 -25.22 6.71 -10.76
C LEU A 100 -24.46 6.27 -9.51
N GLY A 101 -25.11 5.58 -8.57
CA GLY A 101 -24.47 5.01 -7.39
C GLY A 101 -23.33 4.07 -7.73
N VAL A 102 -23.57 3.14 -8.65
CA VAL A 102 -22.53 2.21 -9.14
C VAL A 102 -21.37 2.98 -9.79
N ARG A 103 -21.67 3.95 -10.64
CA ARG A 103 -20.64 4.79 -11.30
C ARG A 103 -19.81 5.58 -10.29
N LEU A 104 -20.43 6.13 -9.24
CA LEU A 104 -19.73 6.86 -8.16
C LEU A 104 -18.80 5.97 -7.37
N VAL A 105 -19.24 4.77 -6.98
CA VAL A 105 -18.43 3.82 -6.22
C VAL A 105 -17.27 3.27 -7.03
N MET A 106 -17.45 3.03 -8.33
CA MET A 106 -16.40 2.46 -9.19
C MET A 106 -15.45 3.48 -9.81
N GLY A 107 -15.85 4.73 -9.94
CA GLY A 107 -15.08 5.77 -10.63
C GLY A 107 -14.54 6.85 -9.72
N PRO A 108 -15.33 7.90 -9.35
CA PRO A 108 -14.84 9.06 -8.62
C PRO A 108 -14.30 8.76 -7.23
N LEU A 109 -14.97 7.88 -6.48
CA LEU A 109 -14.60 7.59 -5.10
C LEU A 109 -13.20 6.98 -5.01
N PRO A 110 -12.85 5.89 -5.71
CA PRO A 110 -11.48 5.38 -5.74
C PRO A 110 -10.49 6.38 -6.34
N ALA A 111 -10.90 7.16 -7.36
CA ALA A 111 -10.03 8.15 -7.97
C ALA A 111 -9.62 9.25 -6.99
N LEU A 112 -10.54 9.75 -6.16
CA LEU A 112 -10.26 10.75 -5.12
C LEU A 112 -9.33 10.18 -4.04
N LEU A 113 -9.55 8.94 -3.61
CA LEU A 113 -8.70 8.27 -2.62
C LEU A 113 -7.28 8.07 -3.17
N LEU A 114 -7.13 7.62 -4.40
CA LEU A 114 -5.82 7.49 -5.05
C LEU A 114 -5.14 8.85 -5.21
N PHE A 115 -5.89 9.88 -5.59
CA PHE A 115 -5.35 11.23 -5.72
C PHE A 115 -4.84 11.77 -4.38
N SER A 116 -5.59 11.55 -3.30
CA SER A 116 -5.13 11.94 -1.95
C SER A 116 -3.86 11.18 -1.54
N GLY A 117 -3.74 9.91 -1.89
CA GLY A 117 -2.53 9.12 -1.69
C GLY A 117 -1.32 9.66 -2.46
N ILE A 118 -1.53 10.08 -3.71
CA ILE A 118 -0.47 10.71 -4.53
C ILE A 118 -0.03 12.03 -3.90
N LEU A 119 -0.96 12.86 -3.44
CA LEU A 119 -0.62 14.11 -2.74
C LEU A 119 0.22 13.84 -1.49
N MET A 120 -0.16 12.86 -0.68
CA MET A 120 0.64 12.46 0.48
C MET A 120 2.04 11.96 0.09
N ALA A 121 2.14 11.20 -1.00
CA ALA A 121 3.42 10.71 -1.50
C ALA A 121 4.37 11.83 -1.97
N ILE A 122 3.84 12.94 -2.51
CA ILE A 122 4.63 14.12 -2.89
C ILE A 122 5.26 14.79 -1.66
N PHE A 123 4.57 14.78 -0.52
CA PHE A 123 5.08 15.33 0.75
C PHE A 123 6.01 14.38 1.49
N TYR A 124 6.29 13.19 0.96
CA TYR A 124 7.18 12.23 1.60
C TYR A 124 8.64 12.73 1.55
N PRO A 125 9.29 12.94 2.71
CA PRO A 125 10.56 13.66 2.79
C PRO A 125 11.78 12.84 2.37
N LEU A 126 11.65 11.53 2.14
CA LEU A 126 12.78 10.66 1.85
C LEU A 126 13.19 10.74 0.38
N THR A 127 14.27 11.45 0.11
CA THR A 127 14.86 11.53 -1.23
C THR A 127 15.77 10.31 -1.48
N ARG A 128 15.88 9.85 -2.73
CA ARG A 128 16.77 8.73 -3.12
C ARG A 128 18.22 8.90 -2.65
N LYS A 129 18.72 10.14 -2.60
CA LYS A 129 20.07 10.44 -2.10
C LYS A 129 20.20 10.17 -0.61
N GLN A 130 19.25 10.64 0.18
CA GLN A 130 19.21 10.41 1.63
C GLN A 130 19.09 8.93 1.97
N HIS A 131 18.25 8.20 1.23
CA HIS A 131 18.14 6.75 1.41
C HIS A 131 19.48 6.04 1.16
N HIS A 132 20.19 6.40 0.10
CA HIS A 132 21.51 5.80 -0.22
C HIS A 132 22.55 6.07 0.89
N GLU A 133 22.60 7.29 1.39
CA GLU A 133 23.51 7.68 2.49
C GLU A 133 23.20 6.91 3.79
N ILE A 134 21.91 6.70 4.07
CA ILE A 134 21.44 5.93 5.25
C ILE A 134 21.83 4.47 5.13
N VAL A 135 21.58 3.84 3.99
CA VAL A 135 21.93 2.43 3.74
C VAL A 135 23.44 2.22 3.88
N GLU A 136 24.28 3.12 3.35
CA GLU A 136 25.73 3.03 3.50
C GLU A 136 26.17 3.20 4.97
N ALA A 137 25.57 4.15 5.69
CA ALA A 137 25.87 4.38 7.09
C ALA A 137 25.46 3.17 7.96
N LEU A 138 24.30 2.58 7.69
CA LEU A 138 23.83 1.36 8.37
C LEU A 138 24.74 0.16 8.08
N ARG A 139 25.18 0.02 6.83
CA ARG A 139 26.10 -1.05 6.44
C ARG A 139 27.41 -0.99 7.23
N LYS A 140 28.01 0.19 7.33
CA LYS A 140 29.23 0.41 8.14
C LYS A 140 29.00 0.09 9.62
N ARG A 141 27.90 0.57 10.21
CA ARG A 141 27.54 0.25 11.60
C ARG A 141 27.33 -1.25 11.85
N ARG A 142 26.70 -1.96 10.92
CA ARG A 142 26.48 -3.41 11.01
C ARG A 142 27.80 -4.18 10.89
N GLU A 143 28.72 -3.75 10.05
CA GLU A 143 30.06 -4.35 9.92
C GLU A 143 30.87 -4.16 11.22
N GLU A 144 30.90 -2.95 11.77
CA GLU A 144 31.56 -2.67 13.06
C GLU A 144 30.99 -3.51 14.21
N ARG A 145 29.66 -3.64 14.27
CA ARG A 145 28.99 -4.49 15.27
C ARG A 145 29.33 -5.97 15.07
N ARG A 146 29.50 -6.44 13.83
CA ARG A 146 29.92 -7.82 13.53
C ARG A 146 31.35 -8.07 13.99
N VAL A 147 32.27 -7.17 13.72
CA VAL A 147 33.66 -7.26 14.14
C VAL A 147 33.76 -7.31 15.66
N LYS A 148 33.13 -6.35 16.36
CA LYS A 148 33.08 -6.32 17.83
C LYS A 148 32.46 -7.56 18.45
N ARG A 149 31.44 -8.16 17.80
CA ARG A 149 30.87 -9.44 18.27
C ARG A 149 31.77 -10.62 18.02
N ALA A 150 32.53 -10.63 16.93
CA ALA A 150 33.49 -11.66 16.63
C ALA A 150 34.68 -11.62 17.62
N GLU A 151 35.17 -10.42 17.98
CA GLU A 151 36.21 -10.23 19.00
C GLU A 151 35.75 -10.64 20.40
N LYS A 152 34.45 -10.45 20.70
CA LYS A 152 33.90 -10.76 22.05
C LYS A 152 33.47 -12.22 22.19
N LYS A 153 33.48 -13.02 21.12
CA LYS A 153 33.13 -14.43 21.15
C LYS A 153 34.39 -15.21 21.57
N PRO A 154 34.39 -15.88 22.74
CA PRO A 154 35.54 -16.71 23.19
C PRO A 154 35.82 -17.77 22.13
N LEU A 155 37.11 -18.04 21.92
CA LEU A 155 37.56 -19.08 21.00
C LEU A 155 36.90 -20.41 21.36
N PRO A 156 36.38 -21.17 20.38
CA PRO A 156 35.78 -22.47 20.67
C PRO A 156 36.84 -23.37 21.26
N GLY A 157 36.69 -23.76 22.56
CA GLY A 157 37.61 -24.66 23.26
C GLY A 157 38.21 -24.12 24.54
N VAL A 158 37.92 -22.87 24.94
CA VAL A 158 38.31 -22.40 26.30
C VAL A 158 37.05 -22.49 27.17
N GLU A 159 36.89 -23.64 27.84
CA GLU A 159 35.91 -23.78 28.92
C GLU A 159 36.33 -22.81 30.04
N GLU A 160 35.37 -21.98 30.51
CA GLU A 160 35.57 -21.19 31.73
C GLU A 160 35.89 -22.12 32.89
N PRO A 161 36.91 -21.84 33.67
CA PRO A 161 37.17 -22.63 34.89
C PRO A 161 35.96 -22.46 35.81
N ILE A 162 35.32 -23.59 36.11
CA ILE A 162 34.25 -23.70 37.11
C ILE A 162 34.89 -23.36 38.46
N LEU A 163 34.62 -22.19 39.00
CA LEU A 163 34.85 -21.80 40.39
C LEU A 163 33.56 -21.90 41.16
#